data_a9046860779f4e1c9b1bdc34ccaf8d5c
#
_entry.id   a9046860779f4e1c9b1bdc34ccaf8d5c
#
_cell.length_a   1.000
_cell.length_b   1.000
_cell.length_c   1.000
_cell.angle_alpha   90.00
_cell.angle_beta   90.00
_cell.angle_gamma   90.00
#
_symmetry.space_group_name_H-M   'P 1'
#
loop_
_entity.id
_entity.type
_entity.pdbx_description
1 polymer ?
#
loop_
_entity_poly.entity_id
_entity_poly.type
_entity_poly.pdbx_seq_one_letter_code
_entity_poly.pdbx_strand_id
1 'polypeptide(L)'
;GNNTVINAGGNSSSNSMIFLFSSIDSGVGVDHSECSIDNSKFTVCTSPIHTSTNLEDGTHILQIISEDKVGNRGSSPASFNWTVDTVAPTTTIDSATDGNKSAVTSDGSTKSTSMTFTFSGNDTNGVGIDHFECNVDGLTFVTCTSPFTFPSLSEDGQYTLEIRAHDRVGNRDPSSASFTWTVDTSPPT
;
A
#
# COMPACT_ATOMS: atom_id res chain seq x y z
N GLY A 1 -15.33 -6.24 2.29
CA GLY A 1 -14.12 -6.73 1.69
C GLY A 1 -14.17 -6.63 0.18
N ASN A 2 -13.19 -6.01 -0.44
CA ASN A 2 -13.03 -6.04 -1.89
C ASN A 2 -12.68 -7.49 -2.29
N ASN A 3 -13.45 -8.09 -3.19
CA ASN A 3 -13.13 -9.40 -3.78
C ASN A 3 -11.97 -9.28 -4.79
N THR A 4 -10.80 -8.84 -4.34
CA THR A 4 -9.61 -8.79 -5.18
C THR A 4 -9.01 -10.19 -5.26
N VAL A 5 -8.85 -10.71 -6.48
CA VAL A 5 -8.14 -11.97 -6.71
C VAL A 5 -6.64 -11.68 -6.68
N ILE A 6 -5.91 -12.40 -5.84
CA ILE A 6 -4.44 -12.35 -5.80
C ILE A 6 -3.84 -13.67 -6.29
N ASN A 7 -2.68 -13.58 -6.92
CA ASN A 7 -1.87 -14.75 -7.29
C ASN A 7 -0.94 -15.15 -6.13
N ALA A 8 -0.38 -16.35 -6.19
CA ALA A 8 0.66 -16.76 -5.23
C ALA A 8 1.83 -15.78 -5.26
N GLY A 9 2.28 -15.33 -4.09
CA GLY A 9 3.26 -14.26 -3.91
C GLY A 9 2.69 -12.85 -4.01
N GLY A 10 1.36 -12.69 -4.20
CA GLY A 10 0.69 -11.38 -4.24
C GLY A 10 0.46 -10.77 -2.86
N ASN A 11 0.04 -9.51 -2.86
CA ASN A 11 -0.20 -8.71 -1.66
C ASN A 11 -1.70 -8.41 -1.50
N SER A 12 -2.15 -8.19 -0.25
CA SER A 12 -3.53 -7.89 0.08
C SER A 12 -3.61 -6.87 1.21
N SER A 13 -4.48 -5.86 1.06
CA SER A 13 -4.87 -4.96 2.16
C SER A 13 -5.97 -5.55 3.05
N SER A 14 -6.38 -6.79 2.80
CA SER A 14 -7.36 -7.50 3.63
C SER A 14 -6.67 -8.54 4.49
N ASN A 15 -6.99 -8.55 5.78
CA ASN A 15 -6.54 -9.55 6.75
C ASN A 15 -7.41 -10.83 6.76
N SER A 16 -8.31 -10.97 5.78
CA SER A 16 -9.12 -12.17 5.58
C SER A 16 -9.12 -12.56 4.10
N MET A 17 -9.03 -13.87 3.83
CA MET A 17 -8.93 -14.42 2.48
C MET A 17 -9.95 -15.54 2.27
N ILE A 18 -10.33 -15.73 1.01
CA ILE A 18 -11.14 -16.89 0.58
C ILE A 18 -10.32 -17.65 -0.45
N PHE A 19 -10.11 -18.93 -0.19
CA PHE A 19 -9.38 -19.81 -1.09
C PHE A 19 -10.32 -20.85 -1.70
N LEU A 20 -10.24 -21.00 -3.01
CA LEU A 20 -10.89 -22.05 -3.76
C LEU A 20 -9.84 -23.07 -4.18
N PHE A 21 -10.07 -24.33 -3.91
CA PHE A 21 -9.19 -25.42 -4.32
C PHE A 21 -9.99 -26.64 -4.78
N SER A 22 -9.33 -27.52 -5.49
CA SER A 22 -9.85 -28.82 -5.88
C SER A 22 -8.79 -29.89 -5.67
N SER A 23 -9.23 -31.10 -5.31
CA SER A 23 -8.39 -32.27 -5.17
C SER A 23 -8.89 -33.36 -6.11
N ILE A 24 -7.97 -34.08 -6.76
CA ILE A 24 -8.28 -35.13 -7.73
C ILE A 24 -7.50 -36.38 -7.34
N ASP A 25 -8.17 -37.52 -7.34
CA ASP A 25 -7.58 -38.85 -7.30
C ASP A 25 -8.11 -39.69 -8.46
N SER A 26 -7.24 -40.36 -9.18
CA SER A 26 -7.61 -41.23 -10.34
C SER A 26 -8.05 -42.62 -9.94
N GLY A 27 -7.92 -42.98 -8.65
CA GLY A 27 -8.23 -44.30 -8.13
C GLY A 27 -9.61 -44.36 -7.47
N VAL A 28 -9.62 -44.55 -6.16
CA VAL A 28 -10.84 -44.69 -5.34
C VAL A 28 -11.54 -43.37 -4.99
N GLY A 29 -10.96 -42.29 -5.38
CA GLY A 29 -11.43 -40.93 -5.13
C GLY A 29 -10.95 -40.34 -3.80
N VAL A 30 -10.97 -39.03 -3.71
CA VAL A 30 -10.56 -38.28 -2.51
C VAL A 30 -11.58 -38.52 -1.40
N ASP A 31 -11.09 -38.80 -0.19
CA ASP A 31 -11.90 -38.84 1.03
C ASP A 31 -12.06 -37.44 1.61
N HIS A 32 -10.93 -36.80 1.94
CA HIS A 32 -10.93 -35.45 2.49
C HIS A 32 -9.65 -34.70 2.14
N SER A 33 -9.66 -33.40 2.42
CA SER A 33 -8.47 -32.56 2.39
C SER A 33 -8.21 -31.98 3.77
N GLU A 34 -6.95 -31.77 4.06
CA GLU A 34 -6.49 -31.09 5.28
C GLU A 34 -5.74 -29.82 4.91
N CYS A 35 -5.93 -28.79 5.70
CA CYS A 35 -5.32 -27.46 5.51
C CYS A 35 -4.52 -27.05 6.72
N SER A 36 -3.45 -26.31 6.46
CA SER A 36 -2.61 -25.64 7.44
C SER A 36 -2.39 -24.20 6.99
N ILE A 37 -2.49 -23.26 7.90
CA ILE A 37 -2.09 -21.85 7.69
C ILE A 37 -0.89 -21.60 8.60
N ASP A 38 0.17 -20.99 8.04
CA ASP A 38 1.40 -20.61 8.74
C ASP A 38 2.05 -21.76 9.51
N ASN A 39 2.10 -22.93 8.84
CA ASN A 39 2.64 -24.17 9.41
C ASN A 39 1.93 -24.64 10.70
N SER A 40 0.71 -24.23 10.92
CA SER A 40 -0.14 -24.78 11.97
C SER A 40 -0.42 -26.25 11.76
N LYS A 41 -1.01 -26.93 12.75
CA LYS A 41 -1.44 -28.32 12.57
C LYS A 41 -2.45 -28.42 11.43
N PHE A 42 -2.27 -29.41 10.54
CA PHE A 42 -3.23 -29.75 9.52
C PHE A 42 -4.57 -30.17 10.15
N THR A 43 -5.65 -29.64 9.64
CA THR A 43 -7.04 -29.94 10.03
C THR A 43 -7.90 -30.15 8.81
N VAL A 44 -8.91 -30.99 8.89
CA VAL A 44 -9.84 -31.24 7.78
C VAL A 44 -10.49 -29.94 7.34
N CYS A 45 -10.51 -29.71 6.04
CA CYS A 45 -11.05 -28.50 5.42
C CYS A 45 -11.81 -28.81 4.14
N THR A 46 -12.70 -27.89 3.76
CA THR A 46 -13.49 -27.96 2.51
C THR A 46 -13.34 -26.66 1.72
N SER A 47 -13.45 -26.75 0.40
CA SER A 47 -13.48 -25.55 -0.48
C SER A 47 -14.90 -24.97 -0.51
N PRO A 48 -15.08 -23.65 -0.39
CA PRO A 48 -14.07 -22.62 -0.12
C PRO A 48 -13.54 -22.63 1.33
N ILE A 49 -12.25 -22.32 1.50
CA ILE A 49 -11.68 -22.01 2.81
C ILE A 49 -11.86 -20.52 3.05
N HIS A 50 -12.47 -20.18 4.15
CA HIS A 50 -12.47 -18.82 4.67
C HIS A 50 -11.41 -18.72 5.77
N THR A 51 -10.37 -17.94 5.58
CA THR A 51 -9.52 -17.57 6.71
C THR A 51 -10.36 -16.67 7.59
N SER A 52 -10.86 -17.23 8.67
CA SER A 52 -11.61 -16.45 9.63
C SER A 52 -10.65 -15.53 10.36
N THR A 53 -10.74 -14.26 10.05
CA THR A 53 -10.41 -13.10 10.87
C THR A 53 -8.97 -12.92 11.36
N ASN A 54 -8.43 -11.75 11.07
CA ASN A 54 -7.29 -11.13 11.72
C ASN A 54 -5.96 -11.86 11.52
N LEU A 55 -5.63 -12.16 10.25
CA LEU A 55 -4.23 -12.39 9.92
C LEU A 55 -3.47 -11.10 10.27
N GLU A 56 -2.34 -11.24 10.90
CA GLU A 56 -1.43 -10.13 11.16
C GLU A 56 -0.75 -9.67 9.86
N ASP A 57 -0.22 -8.46 9.83
CA ASP A 57 0.56 -8.01 8.68
C ASP A 57 1.83 -8.86 8.54
N GLY A 58 2.15 -9.25 7.31
CA GLY A 58 3.27 -10.10 7.00
C GLY A 58 2.97 -11.19 6.00
N THR A 59 3.93 -12.07 5.78
CA THR A 59 3.82 -13.18 4.83
C THR A 59 3.14 -14.37 5.46
N HIS A 60 2.13 -14.89 4.77
CA HIS A 60 1.37 -16.08 5.16
C HIS A 60 1.51 -17.19 4.13
N ILE A 61 1.29 -18.43 4.57
CA ILE A 61 1.28 -19.62 3.73
C ILE A 61 0.05 -20.47 4.05
N LEU A 62 -0.74 -20.79 3.03
CA LEU A 62 -1.74 -21.86 3.07
C LEU A 62 -1.13 -23.11 2.45
N GLN A 63 -1.26 -24.23 3.14
CA GLN A 63 -0.87 -25.56 2.66
C GLN A 63 -2.09 -26.46 2.67
N ILE A 64 -2.27 -27.23 1.59
CA ILE A 64 -3.39 -28.16 1.42
C ILE A 64 -2.85 -29.52 0.99
N ILE A 65 -3.27 -30.58 1.67
CA ILE A 65 -2.94 -31.96 1.33
C ILE A 65 -4.22 -32.81 1.37
N SER A 66 -4.33 -33.81 0.49
CA SER A 66 -5.51 -34.63 0.42
C SER A 66 -5.19 -36.10 0.71
N GLU A 67 -6.17 -36.83 1.21
CA GLU A 67 -6.13 -38.23 1.46
C GLU A 67 -7.26 -38.95 0.67
N ASP A 68 -6.98 -40.13 0.13
CA ASP A 68 -7.97 -40.95 -0.58
C ASP A 68 -8.77 -41.84 0.39
N LYS A 69 -9.77 -42.55 -0.14
CA LYS A 69 -10.69 -43.38 0.65
C LYS A 69 -10.05 -44.68 1.21
N VAL A 70 -8.81 -44.94 0.89
CA VAL A 70 -8.07 -46.10 1.44
C VAL A 70 -6.86 -45.67 2.29
N GLY A 71 -6.75 -44.35 2.57
CA GLY A 71 -5.76 -43.82 3.49
C GLY A 71 -4.43 -43.43 2.85
N ASN A 72 -4.34 -43.35 1.52
CA ASN A 72 -3.13 -42.82 0.91
C ASN A 72 -3.17 -41.27 0.96
N ARG A 73 -2.15 -40.73 1.58
CA ARG A 73 -1.98 -39.25 1.69
C ARG A 73 -1.05 -38.73 0.60
N GLY A 74 -1.36 -37.59 0.06
CA GLY A 74 -0.51 -36.91 -0.92
C GLY A 74 0.93 -36.77 -0.42
N SER A 75 1.91 -36.88 -1.30
CA SER A 75 3.33 -36.88 -0.95
C SER A 75 3.86 -35.50 -0.56
N SER A 76 3.20 -34.42 -1.01
CA SER A 76 3.56 -33.04 -0.69
C SER A 76 2.32 -32.14 -0.74
N PRO A 77 2.18 -31.16 0.17
CA PRO A 77 1.06 -30.22 0.12
C PRO A 77 1.20 -29.24 -1.05
N ALA A 78 0.07 -28.87 -1.63
CA ALA A 78 -0.02 -27.67 -2.45
C ALA A 78 0.12 -26.45 -1.55
N SER A 79 0.85 -25.42 -1.98
CA SER A 79 1.15 -24.23 -1.20
C SER A 79 0.76 -22.96 -1.93
N PHE A 80 0.21 -22.00 -1.18
CA PHE A 80 -0.10 -20.67 -1.65
C PHE A 80 0.42 -19.64 -0.64
N ASN A 81 1.32 -18.76 -1.09
CA ASN A 81 1.90 -17.70 -0.26
C ASN A 81 1.27 -16.37 -0.63
N TRP A 82 1.06 -15.50 0.35
CA TRP A 82 0.65 -14.11 0.13
C TRP A 82 1.18 -13.22 1.27
N THR A 83 1.13 -11.91 1.07
CA THR A 83 1.47 -10.93 2.12
C THR A 83 0.24 -10.11 2.46
N VAL A 84 -0.05 -9.95 3.74
CA VAL A 84 -1.06 -9.04 4.28
C VAL A 84 -0.37 -7.75 4.71
N ASP A 85 -0.95 -6.62 4.33
CA ASP A 85 -0.51 -5.29 4.74
C ASP A 85 -1.74 -4.38 4.90
N THR A 86 -2.10 -4.12 6.13
CA THR A 86 -3.26 -3.28 6.50
C THR A 86 -2.85 -1.91 7.00
N VAL A 87 -1.53 -1.65 7.08
CA VAL A 87 -0.98 -0.39 7.61
C VAL A 87 -0.81 0.61 6.50
N ALA A 88 -1.28 1.82 6.72
CA ALA A 88 -1.08 2.90 5.78
C ALA A 88 0.34 3.48 5.87
N PRO A 89 0.92 3.91 4.75
CA PRO A 89 2.20 4.60 4.75
C PRO A 89 2.11 5.99 5.41
N THR A 90 3.26 6.58 5.68
CA THR A 90 3.40 7.97 6.12
C THR A 90 4.16 8.78 5.09
N THR A 91 3.88 10.09 5.01
CA THR A 91 4.51 11.02 4.07
C THR A 91 5.28 12.10 4.82
N THR A 92 6.45 12.47 4.30
CA THR A 92 7.27 13.57 4.82
C THR A 92 7.69 14.49 3.69
N ILE A 93 7.57 15.81 3.88
CA ILE A 93 8.19 16.80 3.01
C ILE A 93 9.60 17.06 3.55
N ASP A 94 10.61 16.66 2.76
CA ASP A 94 12.00 16.66 3.18
C ASP A 94 12.64 18.04 3.01
N SER A 95 12.29 18.75 1.91
CA SER A 95 12.77 20.12 1.67
C SER A 95 11.86 20.87 0.70
N ALA A 96 11.93 22.21 0.79
CA ALA A 96 11.34 23.14 -0.16
C ALA A 96 12.38 24.19 -0.56
N THR A 97 12.47 24.46 -1.85
CA THR A 97 13.35 25.50 -2.42
C THR A 97 12.58 26.37 -3.40
N ASP A 98 12.93 27.64 -3.46
CA ASP A 98 12.39 28.54 -4.47
C ASP A 98 13.12 28.41 -5.82
N GLY A 99 12.66 29.15 -6.83
CA GLY A 99 13.27 29.14 -8.18
C GLY A 99 14.73 29.61 -8.23
N ASN A 100 15.22 30.27 -7.18
CA ASN A 100 16.62 30.66 -7.01
C ASN A 100 17.43 29.62 -6.23
N LYS A 101 16.83 28.46 -5.90
CA LYS A 101 17.39 27.40 -5.07
C LYS A 101 17.65 27.80 -3.61
N SER A 102 16.98 28.85 -3.13
CA SER A 102 17.00 29.22 -1.73
C SER A 102 16.03 28.36 -0.95
N ALA A 103 16.44 27.85 0.22
CA ALA A 103 15.56 27.10 1.09
C ALA A 103 14.42 27.98 1.61
N VAL A 104 13.20 27.44 1.57
CA VAL A 104 12.00 28.06 2.13
C VAL A 104 11.49 27.14 3.25
N THR A 105 11.23 27.71 4.41
CA THR A 105 10.62 27.00 5.54
C THR A 105 9.09 27.05 5.44
N SER A 106 8.42 26.11 6.10
CA SER A 106 6.95 26.21 6.23
C SER A 106 6.58 27.53 6.89
N ASP A 107 5.52 28.17 6.40
CA ASP A 107 5.06 29.52 6.72
C ASP A 107 6.06 30.65 6.35
N GLY A 108 7.12 30.30 5.60
CA GLY A 108 8.07 31.27 5.08
C GLY A 108 7.55 32.01 3.86
N SER A 109 8.32 33.04 3.42
CA SER A 109 8.00 33.86 2.26
C SER A 109 9.11 33.82 1.22
N THR A 110 8.74 33.98 -0.04
CA THR A 110 9.67 34.12 -1.16
C THR A 110 9.14 35.10 -2.21
N LYS A 111 10.06 35.75 -2.91
CA LYS A 111 9.74 36.57 -4.09
C LYS A 111 9.68 35.73 -5.39
N SER A 112 9.98 34.46 -5.30
CA SER A 112 9.96 33.58 -6.46
C SER A 112 8.56 33.01 -6.67
N THR A 113 8.11 33.03 -7.92
CA THR A 113 6.88 32.37 -8.34
C THR A 113 7.03 30.89 -8.59
N SER A 114 8.24 30.34 -8.48
CA SER A 114 8.53 28.91 -8.65
C SER A 114 8.97 28.29 -7.35
N MET A 115 8.44 27.11 -7.04
CA MET A 115 8.80 26.29 -5.87
C MET A 115 9.07 24.86 -6.26
N THR A 116 10.07 24.25 -5.62
CA THR A 116 10.39 22.82 -5.76
C THR A 116 10.40 22.15 -4.40
N PHE A 117 9.71 21.03 -4.30
CA PHE A 117 9.59 20.23 -3.09
C PHE A 117 10.23 18.85 -3.30
N THR A 118 11.02 18.39 -2.33
CA THR A 118 11.39 16.97 -2.22
C THR A 118 10.62 16.37 -1.06
N PHE A 119 10.18 15.14 -1.26
CA PHE A 119 9.40 14.41 -0.27
C PHE A 119 9.66 12.92 -0.38
N SER A 120 9.40 12.22 0.69
CA SER A 120 9.54 10.79 0.82
C SER A 120 8.35 10.18 1.55
N GLY A 121 8.20 8.87 1.41
CA GLY A 121 7.21 8.09 2.14
C GLY A 121 7.87 6.93 2.86
N ASN A 122 7.32 6.56 4.00
CA ASN A 122 7.74 5.39 4.75
C ASN A 122 6.55 4.46 4.97
N ASP A 123 6.75 3.18 4.61
CA ASP A 123 5.80 2.10 4.81
C ASP A 123 6.51 1.00 5.60
N THR A 124 6.59 1.21 6.92
CA THR A 124 7.38 0.34 7.81
C THR A 124 6.70 -1.02 7.95
N ASN A 125 7.44 -2.08 7.60
CA ASN A 125 6.98 -3.47 7.58
C ASN A 125 5.86 -3.78 6.58
N GLY A 126 5.51 -2.82 5.72
CA GLY A 126 4.51 -2.98 4.67
C GLY A 126 5.09 -3.45 3.34
N VAL A 127 4.30 -3.30 2.29
CA VAL A 127 4.65 -3.73 0.91
C VAL A 127 5.37 -2.64 0.11
N GLY A 128 5.59 -1.49 0.72
CA GLY A 128 6.30 -0.35 0.16
C GLY A 128 5.41 0.62 -0.62
N ILE A 129 5.93 1.83 -0.83
CA ILE A 129 5.24 2.91 -1.53
C ILE A 129 5.04 2.55 -3.01
N ASP A 130 3.83 2.81 -3.50
CA ASP A 130 3.47 2.71 -4.92
C ASP A 130 3.62 4.08 -5.59
N HIS A 131 2.91 5.09 -5.08
CA HIS A 131 2.93 6.45 -5.65
C HIS A 131 2.57 7.50 -4.60
N PHE A 132 2.73 8.76 -5.01
CA PHE A 132 2.28 9.92 -4.25
C PHE A 132 1.20 10.68 -5.01
N GLU A 133 0.34 11.35 -4.25
CA GLU A 133 -0.60 12.32 -4.76
C GLU A 133 -0.33 13.69 -4.11
N CYS A 134 -0.38 14.74 -4.91
CA CYS A 134 -0.19 16.13 -4.52
C CYS A 134 -1.46 16.93 -4.73
N ASN A 135 -1.72 17.86 -3.84
CA ASN A 135 -2.81 18.82 -3.91
C ASN A 135 -2.27 20.21 -3.57
N VAL A 136 -2.71 21.21 -4.30
CA VAL A 136 -2.39 22.62 -4.02
C VAL A 136 -3.68 23.37 -3.74
N ASP A 137 -3.71 24.14 -2.64
CA ASP A 137 -4.81 25.02 -2.23
C ASP A 137 -6.19 24.33 -2.23
N GLY A 138 -6.24 23.07 -1.80
CA GLY A 138 -7.48 22.31 -1.70
C GLY A 138 -8.08 21.88 -3.03
N LEU A 139 -7.33 21.93 -4.14
CA LEU A 139 -7.72 21.36 -5.43
C LEU A 139 -7.77 19.83 -5.35
N THR A 140 -8.06 19.18 -6.45
CA THR A 140 -8.06 17.71 -6.53
C THR A 140 -6.64 17.17 -6.40
N PHE A 141 -6.47 16.10 -5.62
CA PHE A 141 -5.23 15.33 -5.57
C PHE A 141 -4.94 14.71 -6.93
N VAL A 142 -3.71 14.85 -7.40
CA VAL A 142 -3.20 14.26 -8.65
C VAL A 142 -1.89 13.54 -8.38
N THR A 143 -1.62 12.48 -9.12
CA THR A 143 -0.35 11.75 -8.99
C THR A 143 0.83 12.66 -9.24
N CYS A 144 1.83 12.59 -8.38
CA CYS A 144 3.05 13.39 -8.45
C CYS A 144 4.29 12.56 -8.07
N THR A 145 5.46 13.10 -8.39
CA THR A 145 6.76 12.47 -8.09
C THR A 145 7.68 13.47 -7.40
N SER A 146 8.55 12.97 -6.52
CA SER A 146 9.61 13.78 -5.89
C SER A 146 10.87 13.79 -6.79
N PRO A 147 11.48 14.95 -7.08
CA PRO A 147 11.02 16.29 -6.71
C PRO A 147 9.79 16.76 -7.53
N PHE A 148 8.93 17.54 -6.90
CA PHE A 148 7.76 18.17 -7.51
C PHE A 148 7.97 19.68 -7.63
N THR A 149 7.79 20.23 -8.85
CA THR A 149 8.04 21.66 -9.12
C THR A 149 6.80 22.35 -9.64
N PHE A 150 6.45 23.46 -8.99
CA PHE A 150 5.54 24.47 -9.54
C PHE A 150 6.35 25.44 -10.38
N PRO A 151 6.16 25.48 -11.70
CA PRO A 151 6.99 26.32 -12.56
C PRO A 151 6.63 27.81 -12.48
N SER A 152 5.38 28.14 -12.17
CA SER A 152 4.88 29.50 -12.09
C SER A 152 3.60 29.57 -11.26
N LEU A 153 3.65 30.24 -10.14
CA LEU A 153 2.50 30.68 -9.36
C LEU A 153 2.05 32.03 -9.90
N SER A 154 0.75 32.21 -10.10
CA SER A 154 0.22 33.33 -10.89
C SER A 154 0.07 34.65 -10.12
N GLU A 155 0.01 34.61 -8.80
CA GLU A 155 -0.34 35.78 -7.97
C GLU A 155 0.45 35.76 -6.66
N ASP A 156 0.60 36.97 -6.08
CA ASP A 156 1.07 37.12 -4.71
C ASP A 156 0.01 36.55 -3.76
N GLY A 157 0.44 35.82 -2.76
CA GLY A 157 -0.47 35.20 -1.80
C GLY A 157 0.09 34.01 -1.08
N GLN A 158 -0.73 33.43 -0.23
CA GLN A 158 -0.40 32.20 0.50
C GLN A 158 -0.85 30.98 -0.30
N TYR A 159 0.01 29.98 -0.33
CA TYR A 159 -0.20 28.68 -0.98
C TYR A 159 0.01 27.56 0.01
N THR A 160 -0.70 26.48 -0.18
CA THR A 160 -0.56 25.24 0.62
C THR A 160 -0.41 24.05 -0.30
N LEU A 161 0.66 23.28 -0.13
CA LEU A 161 0.86 21.98 -0.76
C LEU A 161 0.54 20.89 0.25
N GLU A 162 -0.27 19.93 -0.16
CA GLU A 162 -0.51 18.70 0.57
C GLU A 162 -0.03 17.52 -0.25
N ILE A 163 0.66 16.58 0.38
CA ILE A 163 1.19 15.36 -0.25
C ILE A 163 0.79 14.16 0.58
N ARG A 164 0.38 13.08 -0.08
CA ARG A 164 0.08 11.81 0.57
C ARG A 164 0.59 10.63 -0.24
N ALA A 165 1.12 9.63 0.46
CA ALA A 165 1.59 8.39 -0.12
C ALA A 165 0.47 7.34 -0.22
N HIS A 166 0.60 6.46 -1.20
CA HIS A 166 -0.14 5.22 -1.32
C HIS A 166 0.84 4.05 -1.36
N ASP A 167 0.52 2.95 -0.72
CA ASP A 167 1.27 1.71 -0.82
C ASP A 167 0.80 0.85 -2.01
N ARG A 168 1.46 -0.30 -2.21
CA ARG A 168 1.17 -1.21 -3.33
C ARG A 168 -0.10 -2.04 -3.19
N VAL A 169 -0.78 -2.00 -2.05
CA VAL A 169 -2.09 -2.64 -1.83
C VAL A 169 -3.22 -1.64 -1.71
N GLY A 170 -2.92 -0.34 -1.83
CA GLY A 170 -3.89 0.74 -1.88
C GLY A 170 -4.23 1.34 -0.51
N ASN A 171 -3.48 1.04 0.56
CA ASN A 171 -3.60 1.81 1.79
C ASN A 171 -3.03 3.21 1.53
N ARG A 172 -3.70 4.21 2.05
CA ARG A 172 -3.39 5.61 1.83
C ARG A 172 -3.06 6.30 3.13
N ASP A 173 -2.01 7.12 3.15
CA ASP A 173 -1.70 7.99 4.27
C ASP A 173 -2.97 8.79 4.69
N PRO A 174 -3.46 8.60 5.91
CA PRO A 174 -4.65 9.31 6.40
C PRO A 174 -4.37 10.78 6.75
N SER A 175 -3.10 11.15 6.89
CA SER A 175 -2.63 12.48 7.29
C SER A 175 -1.64 13.02 6.26
N SER A 176 -2.11 13.79 5.27
CA SER A 176 -1.23 14.42 4.28
C SER A 176 -0.13 15.24 4.95
N ALA A 177 1.09 15.15 4.45
CA ALA A 177 2.14 16.11 4.77
C ALA A 177 1.77 17.46 4.14
N SER A 178 1.80 18.53 4.90
CA SER A 178 1.38 19.87 4.46
C SER A 178 2.52 20.88 4.58
N PHE A 179 2.61 21.78 3.60
CA PHE A 179 3.58 22.85 3.57
C PHE A 179 2.92 24.14 3.06
N THR A 180 2.99 25.18 3.86
CA THR A 180 2.43 26.50 3.54
C THR A 180 3.55 27.51 3.28
N TRP A 181 3.39 28.37 2.28
CA TRP A 181 4.34 29.47 2.00
C TRP A 181 3.61 30.68 1.40
N THR A 182 4.27 31.81 1.44
CA THR A 182 3.76 33.07 0.85
C THR A 182 4.65 33.48 -0.32
N VAL A 183 4.04 33.81 -1.44
CA VAL A 183 4.69 34.51 -2.56
C VAL A 183 4.38 35.98 -2.46
N ASP A 184 5.41 36.82 -2.50
CA ASP A 184 5.30 38.31 -2.53
C ASP A 184 6.35 38.84 -3.50
N THR A 185 5.90 39.26 -4.67
CA THR A 185 6.73 39.85 -5.74
C THR A 185 6.64 41.36 -5.76
N SER A 186 5.79 41.96 -4.91
CA SER A 186 5.50 43.40 -4.90
C SER A 186 6.55 44.15 -4.12
N PRO A 187 7.11 45.28 -4.66
CA PRO A 187 8.02 46.13 -3.90
C PRO A 187 7.24 46.97 -2.86
N PRO A 188 7.89 47.32 -1.73
CA PRO A 188 7.29 48.25 -0.78
C PRO A 188 7.09 49.65 -1.37
N THR A 189 6.03 50.33 -1.00
CA THR A 189 5.67 51.69 -1.41
C THR A 189 6.24 52.78 -0.49
#